data_c37ed7571edafaba15898f182ce2ccc2
#
_entry.id   c37ed7571edafaba15898f182ce2ccc2
#
_cell.length_a   1.000
_cell.length_b   1.000
_cell.length_c   1.000
_cell.angle_alpha   90.00
_cell.angle_beta   90.00
_cell.angle_gamma   90.00
#
_symmetry.space_group_name_H-M   'P 1'
#
loop_
_entity.id
_entity.type
_entity.pdbx_description
1 polymer ?
#
loop_
_entity_poly.entity_id
_entity_poly.type
_entity_poly.pdbx_seq_one_letter_code
_entity_poly.pdbx_strand_id
1 'polypeptide(L)'
;MNFKAKNCNMKIQRARGPAAREYARPWTLVLAGTVALGVCSLPRGNDFIPQDPIAVVAGAESAPAAALQDDVETVLKKMEAAYDEVRDYQTEVEVIFFENDRSVKSTKCLYTFKKPKWIRIDWISPHQGMIMVYPDPNGKVLVKPQGLLSILTLHRMLDDPLLETPSGQRMNQTDMGLLIKNIRHSVTDQHRGPVSISEDKDTIQIQVLADDHFREAVETRYQFLISKELWLPVEVGKSTTNGVQESRIIFRNLRTNINVPDELFQ
;
A
#
# COMPACT_ATOMS: atom_id res chain seq x y z
N MET A 1 -32.57 -56.91 -22.44
CA MET A 1 -32.01 -55.59 -22.76
C MET A 1 -30.86 -55.31 -21.82
N ASN A 2 -29.63 -55.42 -22.34
CA ASN A 2 -28.39 -55.29 -21.56
C ASN A 2 -27.91 -53.83 -21.60
N PHE A 3 -27.85 -53.16 -20.44
CA PHE A 3 -27.16 -51.88 -20.32
C PHE A 3 -25.75 -52.11 -19.79
N LYS A 4 -24.75 -51.85 -20.65
CA LYS A 4 -23.34 -51.84 -20.34
C LYS A 4 -23.00 -50.54 -19.56
N ALA A 5 -22.49 -50.66 -18.34
CA ALA A 5 -21.88 -49.59 -17.60
C ALA A 5 -20.53 -49.18 -18.25
N LYS A 6 -20.40 -47.93 -18.67
CA LYS A 6 -19.12 -47.32 -19.08
C LYS A 6 -18.37 -46.79 -17.85
N ASN A 7 -17.27 -47.41 -17.55
CA ASN A 7 -16.28 -46.89 -16.57
C ASN A 7 -15.68 -45.59 -17.10
N CYS A 8 -15.93 -44.50 -16.37
CA CYS A 8 -15.29 -43.21 -16.63
C CYS A 8 -14.09 -43.10 -15.66
N ASN A 9 -12.91 -43.39 -16.15
CA ASN A 9 -11.64 -43.19 -15.43
C ASN A 9 -11.30 -41.68 -15.43
N MET A 10 -11.65 -41.00 -14.35
CA MET A 10 -11.27 -39.59 -14.16
C MET A 10 -9.83 -39.54 -13.64
N LYS A 11 -8.88 -39.26 -14.53
CA LYS A 11 -7.49 -38.93 -14.15
C LYS A 11 -7.50 -37.58 -13.40
N ILE A 12 -7.24 -37.65 -12.10
CA ILE A 12 -6.96 -36.46 -11.29
C ILE A 12 -5.59 -35.91 -11.74
N GLN A 13 -5.62 -34.88 -12.58
CA GLN A 13 -4.45 -34.05 -12.83
C GLN A 13 -4.21 -33.20 -11.56
N ARG A 14 -3.18 -33.52 -10.80
CA ARG A 14 -2.65 -32.64 -9.76
C ARG A 14 -2.21 -31.35 -10.45
N ALA A 15 -2.99 -30.29 -10.24
CA ALA A 15 -2.56 -28.93 -10.57
C ALA A 15 -1.32 -28.61 -9.72
N ARG A 16 -0.20 -28.41 -10.41
CA ARG A 16 1.00 -27.82 -9.82
C ARG A 16 0.61 -26.38 -9.46
N GLY A 17 0.72 -26.03 -8.17
CA GLY A 17 0.54 -24.68 -7.69
C GLY A 17 1.43 -23.70 -8.46
N PRO A 18 0.99 -22.45 -8.62
CA PRO A 18 1.79 -21.43 -9.29
C PRO A 18 3.05 -21.22 -8.48
N ALA A 19 4.19 -21.44 -9.16
CA ALA A 19 5.50 -21.09 -8.62
C ALA A 19 5.49 -19.61 -8.21
N ALA A 20 6.11 -19.32 -7.06
CA ALA A 20 6.34 -17.97 -6.59
C ALA A 20 6.86 -17.10 -7.75
N ARG A 21 6.02 -16.18 -8.23
CA ARG A 21 6.45 -15.18 -9.20
C ARG A 21 7.45 -14.28 -8.49
N GLU A 22 8.69 -14.34 -8.93
CA GLU A 22 9.76 -13.46 -8.52
C GLU A 22 9.30 -12.00 -8.57
N TYR A 23 9.46 -11.31 -7.43
CA TYR A 23 9.18 -9.87 -7.24
C TYR A 23 10.17 -8.96 -7.99
N ALA A 24 10.58 -9.36 -9.19
CA ALA A 24 11.47 -8.59 -10.05
C ALA A 24 10.74 -8.11 -11.31
N ARG A 25 9.72 -7.25 -11.15
CA ARG A 25 9.31 -6.40 -12.26
C ARG A 25 9.58 -4.96 -11.90
N PRO A 26 10.67 -4.36 -12.40
CA PRO A 26 10.89 -2.94 -12.27
C PRO A 26 9.79 -2.21 -13.06
N TRP A 27 9.37 -1.08 -12.56
CA TRP A 27 8.77 -0.02 -13.35
C TRP A 27 9.83 0.47 -14.36
N THR A 28 10.15 -0.41 -15.30
CA THR A 28 11.12 -0.12 -16.34
C THR A 28 10.34 0.36 -17.54
N LEU A 29 10.10 1.67 -17.58
CA LEU A 29 10.06 2.36 -18.86
C LEU A 29 11.48 2.23 -19.42
N VAL A 30 11.72 1.16 -20.21
CA VAL A 30 12.96 0.98 -20.95
C VAL A 30 12.99 2.04 -22.05
N LEU A 31 13.64 3.15 -21.76
CA LEU A 31 14.22 4.02 -22.77
C LEU A 31 15.71 3.76 -22.73
N ALA A 32 16.17 3.00 -23.71
CA ALA A 32 17.59 2.74 -23.95
C ALA A 32 18.33 4.06 -24.13
N GLY A 33 19.18 4.37 -23.20
CA GLY A 33 20.15 5.46 -23.24
C GLY A 33 21.39 5.00 -22.51
N THR A 34 22.30 4.36 -23.25
CA THR A 34 23.61 3.93 -22.78
C THR A 34 24.48 5.15 -22.47
N VAL A 35 24.90 5.34 -21.22
CA VAL A 35 26.10 6.12 -20.89
C VAL A 35 26.90 5.38 -19.84
N ALA A 36 28.18 5.23 -20.14
CA ALA A 36 29.17 4.41 -19.47
C ALA A 36 29.82 5.11 -18.26
N LEU A 37 30.26 4.26 -17.31
CA LEU A 37 31.48 4.34 -16.48
C LEU A 37 31.68 5.50 -15.51
N GLY A 38 31.72 5.14 -14.25
CA GLY A 38 32.32 5.91 -13.17
C GLY A 38 32.50 5.03 -11.94
N VAL A 39 33.63 4.32 -11.86
CA VAL A 39 34.07 3.59 -10.68
C VAL A 39 34.50 4.61 -9.62
N CYS A 40 33.86 4.62 -8.47
CA CYS A 40 34.39 5.29 -7.27
C CYS A 40 34.28 4.39 -6.06
N SER A 41 35.44 4.17 -5.48
CA SER A 41 35.74 3.30 -4.32
C SER A 41 35.06 3.77 -3.05
N LEU A 42 34.63 2.79 -2.24
CA LEU A 42 34.08 2.95 -0.89
C LEU A 42 35.19 3.18 0.14
N PRO A 43 34.94 3.96 1.19
CA PRO A 43 35.59 3.71 2.48
C PRO A 43 34.69 2.85 3.39
N ARG A 44 35.30 1.79 3.94
CA ARG A 44 34.80 1.01 5.07
C ARG A 44 34.85 1.86 6.34
N GLY A 45 33.70 2.03 6.98
CA GLY A 45 33.62 2.47 8.37
C GLY A 45 32.65 1.54 9.10
N ASN A 46 33.22 0.63 9.90
CA ASN A 46 32.50 -0.16 10.89
C ASN A 46 32.28 0.73 12.12
N ASP A 47 31.04 1.10 12.39
CA ASP A 47 30.64 1.49 13.74
C ASP A 47 29.47 0.63 14.17
N PHE A 48 29.82 -0.40 14.94
CA PHE A 48 28.91 -1.33 15.58
C PHE A 48 28.43 -0.67 16.88
N ILE A 49 27.18 -0.21 16.92
CA ILE A 49 26.51 0.21 18.15
C ILE A 49 25.81 -1.03 18.72
N PRO A 50 26.16 -1.49 19.94
CA PRO A 50 25.43 -2.59 20.57
C PRO A 50 24.03 -2.12 20.97
N GLN A 51 23.01 -2.80 20.50
CA GLN A 51 21.66 -2.65 21.02
C GLN A 51 21.51 -3.53 22.26
N ASP A 52 21.16 -2.94 23.37
CA ASP A 52 20.81 -3.63 24.61
C ASP A 52 19.57 -4.52 24.39
N PRO A 53 19.51 -5.73 24.99
CA PRO A 53 18.35 -6.60 24.88
C PRO A 53 17.14 -5.97 25.58
N ILE A 54 16.08 -5.77 24.80
CA ILE A 54 14.79 -5.31 25.32
C ILE A 54 14.26 -6.34 26.30
N ALA A 55 14.15 -5.95 27.56
CA ALA A 55 13.54 -6.76 28.61
C ALA A 55 12.09 -7.07 28.22
N VAL A 56 11.77 -8.37 28.11
CA VAL A 56 10.41 -8.86 27.95
C VAL A 56 9.67 -8.60 29.28
N VAL A 57 8.84 -7.56 29.28
CA VAL A 57 7.91 -7.31 30.38
C VAL A 57 6.74 -8.28 30.19
N ALA A 58 6.80 -9.40 30.88
CA ALA A 58 5.68 -10.30 31.05
C ALA A 58 4.70 -9.68 32.07
N GLY A 59 3.48 -9.36 31.64
CA GLY A 59 2.41 -8.92 32.52
C GLY A 59 1.52 -7.84 31.93
N ALA A 60 0.98 -8.03 30.72
CA ALA A 60 -0.20 -7.29 30.29
C ALA A 60 -1.42 -8.18 30.53
N GLU A 61 -2.19 -7.84 31.55
CA GLU A 61 -3.53 -8.40 31.81
C GLU A 61 -4.37 -8.14 30.55
N SER A 62 -4.76 -9.19 29.83
CA SER A 62 -5.52 -9.07 28.60
C SER A 62 -6.89 -8.50 28.90
N ALA A 63 -7.17 -7.28 28.44
CA ALA A 63 -8.50 -6.70 28.47
C ALA A 63 -9.52 -7.67 27.83
N PRO A 64 -10.76 -7.73 28.31
CA PRO A 64 -11.78 -8.63 27.75
C PRO A 64 -12.00 -8.31 26.27
N ALA A 65 -12.05 -9.34 25.43
CA ALA A 65 -12.16 -9.22 23.96
C ALA A 65 -13.33 -8.32 23.50
N ALA A 66 -14.42 -8.26 24.27
CA ALA A 66 -15.56 -7.39 23.97
C ALA A 66 -15.23 -5.89 24.09
N ALA A 67 -14.47 -5.49 25.11
CA ALA A 67 -14.07 -4.08 25.29
C ALA A 67 -13.12 -3.62 24.16
N LEU A 68 -12.21 -4.51 23.71
CA LEU A 68 -11.31 -4.22 22.57
C LEU A 68 -12.08 -4.05 21.26
N GLN A 69 -13.16 -4.80 21.05
CA GLN A 69 -13.98 -4.71 19.86
C GLN A 69 -14.77 -3.40 19.78
N ASP A 70 -15.31 -2.93 20.92
CA ASP A 70 -15.99 -1.65 21.02
C ASP A 70 -15.02 -0.47 20.76
N ASP A 71 -13.78 -0.57 21.22
CA ASP A 71 -12.75 0.44 20.98
C ASP A 71 -12.38 0.51 19.51
N VAL A 72 -12.18 -0.63 18.84
CA VAL A 72 -11.86 -0.70 17.42
C VAL A 72 -12.99 -0.13 16.56
N GLU A 73 -14.24 -0.51 16.84
CA GLU A 73 -15.42 0.01 16.10
C GLU A 73 -15.59 1.53 16.30
N THR A 74 -15.27 2.04 17.46
CA THR A 74 -15.27 3.49 17.74
C THR A 74 -14.22 4.21 16.88
N VAL A 75 -13.01 3.66 16.76
CA VAL A 75 -11.96 4.22 15.91
C VAL A 75 -12.37 4.20 14.43
N LEU A 76 -12.93 3.09 13.97
CA LEU A 76 -13.39 2.96 12.58
C LEU A 76 -14.48 3.99 12.25
N LYS A 77 -15.47 4.19 13.11
CA LYS A 77 -16.53 5.20 12.93
C LYS A 77 -15.97 6.62 12.89
N LYS A 78 -14.99 6.93 13.74
CA LYS A 78 -14.33 8.25 13.72
C LYS A 78 -13.54 8.48 12.43
N MET A 79 -12.84 7.45 11.93
CA MET A 79 -12.13 7.54 10.65
C MET A 79 -13.09 7.78 9.47
N GLU A 80 -14.19 7.04 9.42
CA GLU A 80 -15.22 7.20 8.39
C GLU A 80 -15.83 8.59 8.43
N ALA A 81 -16.25 9.06 9.61
CA ALA A 81 -16.80 10.39 9.79
C ALA A 81 -15.81 11.48 9.39
N ALA A 82 -14.54 11.35 9.79
CA ALA A 82 -13.50 12.29 9.40
C ALA A 82 -13.30 12.32 7.88
N TYR A 83 -13.29 11.16 7.22
CA TYR A 83 -13.14 11.11 5.76
C TYR A 83 -14.37 11.62 5.01
N ASP A 84 -15.56 11.48 5.56
CA ASP A 84 -16.79 12.00 4.93
C ASP A 84 -16.73 13.52 4.78
N GLU A 85 -16.10 14.22 5.73
CA GLU A 85 -15.87 15.68 5.69
C GLU A 85 -14.74 16.10 4.73
N VAL A 86 -13.90 15.16 4.27
CA VAL A 86 -12.83 15.45 3.32
C VAL A 86 -13.41 15.68 1.92
N ARG A 87 -13.12 16.83 1.33
CA ARG A 87 -13.42 17.16 -0.08
C ARG A 87 -12.20 16.90 -0.97
N ASP A 88 -11.05 17.30 -0.49
CA ASP A 88 -9.75 17.12 -1.14
C ASP A 88 -8.66 16.96 -0.08
N TYR A 89 -7.53 16.40 -0.48
CA TYR A 89 -6.33 16.34 0.36
C TYR A 89 -5.05 16.27 -0.47
N GLN A 90 -3.95 16.64 0.15
CA GLN A 90 -2.61 16.48 -0.37
C GLN A 90 -1.70 15.91 0.71
N THR A 91 -0.83 14.98 0.34
CA THR A 91 0.12 14.35 1.24
C THR A 91 1.37 13.90 0.48
N GLU A 92 2.51 13.90 1.14
CA GLU A 92 3.70 13.20 0.65
C GLU A 92 3.57 11.72 1.00
N VAL A 93 3.57 10.86 -0.01
CA VAL A 93 3.52 9.41 0.17
C VAL A 93 4.91 8.83 -0.02
N GLU A 94 5.37 8.10 0.99
CA GLU A 94 6.59 7.30 0.91
C GLU A 94 6.22 5.81 1.01
N VAL A 95 6.58 5.01 -0.01
CA VAL A 95 6.41 3.56 0.00
C VAL A 95 7.80 2.93 0.11
N ILE A 96 8.02 2.15 1.16
CA ILE A 96 9.27 1.45 1.44
C ILE A 96 9.02 -0.05 1.30
N PHE A 97 9.86 -0.73 0.54
CA PHE A 97 9.86 -2.19 0.40
C PHE A 97 11.03 -2.79 1.15
N PHE A 98 10.80 -3.95 1.76
CA PHE A 98 11.79 -4.63 2.58
C PHE A 98 12.08 -6.02 2.00
N GLU A 99 13.32 -6.46 2.12
CA GLU A 99 13.77 -7.82 1.90
C GLU A 99 14.63 -8.24 3.10
N ASN A 100 14.24 -9.34 3.78
CA ASN A 100 14.91 -9.79 4.99
C ASN A 100 15.11 -8.66 6.03
N ASP A 101 14.02 -7.91 6.29
CA ASP A 101 13.94 -6.75 7.20
C ASP A 101 14.88 -5.57 6.84
N ARG A 102 15.43 -5.54 5.64
CA ARG A 102 16.22 -4.42 5.13
C ARG A 102 15.44 -3.67 4.07
N SER A 103 15.43 -2.34 4.16
CA SER A 103 14.87 -1.50 3.10
C SER A 103 15.69 -1.65 1.83
N VAL A 104 15.08 -2.16 0.76
CA VAL A 104 15.72 -2.38 -0.54
C VAL A 104 15.28 -1.39 -1.60
N LYS A 105 14.10 -0.80 -1.44
CA LYS A 105 13.54 0.16 -2.38
C LYS A 105 12.62 1.14 -1.65
N SER A 106 12.74 2.41 -2.00
CA SER A 106 11.80 3.45 -1.57
C SER A 106 11.31 4.25 -2.76
N THR A 107 10.04 4.63 -2.73
CA THR A 107 9.46 5.56 -3.71
C THR A 107 8.77 6.69 -2.96
N LYS A 108 8.88 7.92 -3.49
CA LYS A 108 8.25 9.11 -2.91
C LYS A 108 7.49 9.89 -3.96
N CYS A 109 6.31 10.37 -3.60
CA CYS A 109 5.52 11.25 -4.45
C CYS A 109 4.71 12.25 -3.62
N LEU A 110 4.34 13.35 -4.24
CA LEU A 110 3.27 14.20 -3.76
C LEU A 110 1.96 13.67 -4.34
N TYR A 111 1.06 13.26 -3.46
CA TYR A 111 -0.24 12.71 -3.82
C TYR A 111 -1.32 13.74 -3.55
N THR A 112 -2.10 14.07 -4.56
CA THR A 112 -3.21 15.02 -4.47
C THR A 112 -4.50 14.30 -4.89
N PHE A 113 -5.52 14.43 -4.06
CA PHE A 113 -6.83 13.83 -4.27
C PHE A 113 -7.93 14.89 -4.15
N LYS A 114 -8.97 14.74 -4.97
CA LYS A 114 -10.22 15.50 -4.85
C LYS A 114 -11.42 14.61 -5.13
N LYS A 115 -12.43 14.65 -4.28
CA LYS A 115 -13.69 13.92 -4.53
C LYS A 115 -14.32 14.36 -5.85
N PRO A 116 -14.99 13.46 -6.60
CA PRO A 116 -15.29 12.08 -6.18
C PRO A 116 -14.12 11.10 -6.38
N LYS A 117 -13.18 11.31 -7.33
CA LYS A 117 -12.12 10.34 -7.65
C LYS A 117 -10.99 10.95 -8.49
N TRP A 118 -10.71 12.22 -8.33
CA TRP A 118 -9.61 12.88 -9.03
C TRP A 118 -8.30 12.64 -8.28
N ILE A 119 -7.32 12.09 -8.96
CA ILE A 119 -6.03 11.70 -8.39
C ILE A 119 -4.92 12.31 -9.24
N ARG A 120 -3.97 12.97 -8.60
CA ARG A 120 -2.72 13.42 -9.20
C ARG A 120 -1.55 12.92 -8.36
N ILE A 121 -0.54 12.37 -9.03
CA ILE A 121 0.70 11.89 -8.43
C ILE A 121 1.86 12.63 -9.12
N ASP A 122 2.57 13.45 -8.36
CA ASP A 122 3.81 14.08 -8.79
C ASP A 122 4.98 13.32 -8.16
N TRP A 123 5.76 12.63 -8.98
CA TRP A 123 6.84 11.77 -8.50
C TRP A 123 8.04 12.60 -8.03
N ILE A 124 8.53 12.28 -6.82
CA ILE A 124 9.72 12.90 -6.22
C ILE A 124 10.93 11.99 -6.41
N SER A 125 10.78 10.68 -6.20
CA SER A 125 11.84 9.68 -6.34
C SER A 125 11.23 8.30 -6.58
N PRO A 126 11.80 7.47 -7.45
CA PRO A 126 12.98 7.68 -8.32
C PRO A 126 12.67 8.45 -9.62
N HIS A 127 11.39 8.66 -9.97
CA HIS A 127 10.95 9.23 -11.26
C HIS A 127 10.65 10.72 -11.13
N GLN A 128 11.58 11.49 -10.58
CA GLN A 128 11.40 12.91 -10.32
C GLN A 128 10.92 13.69 -11.55
N GLY A 129 9.78 14.39 -11.41
CA GLY A 129 9.16 15.18 -12.47
C GLY A 129 8.19 14.41 -13.37
N MET A 130 8.02 13.09 -13.18
CA MET A 130 6.90 12.38 -13.81
C MET A 130 5.60 12.75 -13.10
N ILE A 131 4.56 12.99 -13.90
CA ILE A 131 3.21 13.32 -13.40
C ILE A 131 2.23 12.26 -13.91
N MET A 132 1.32 11.82 -13.05
CA MET A 132 0.20 10.96 -13.40
C MET A 132 -1.09 11.61 -12.91
N VAL A 133 -2.12 11.63 -13.77
CA VAL A 133 -3.44 12.19 -13.44
C VAL A 133 -4.53 11.20 -13.82
N TYR A 134 -5.52 11.02 -12.95
CA TYR A 134 -6.71 10.21 -13.18
C TYR A 134 -7.97 10.89 -12.60
N PRO A 135 -9.10 10.79 -13.27
CA PRO A 135 -9.26 10.39 -14.67
C PRO A 135 -8.90 11.52 -15.64
N ASP A 136 -8.46 11.18 -16.84
CA ASP A 136 -8.52 12.10 -17.98
C ASP A 136 -9.97 12.22 -18.50
N PRO A 137 -10.27 13.08 -19.48
CA PRO A 137 -11.64 13.20 -20.02
C PRO A 137 -12.22 11.90 -20.61
N ASN A 138 -11.39 10.90 -20.89
CA ASN A 138 -11.79 9.60 -21.42
C ASN A 138 -11.78 8.49 -20.35
N GLY A 139 -11.61 8.83 -19.07
CA GLY A 139 -11.54 7.88 -17.96
C GLY A 139 -10.22 7.11 -17.88
N LYS A 140 -9.19 7.55 -18.59
CA LYS A 140 -7.85 6.97 -18.62
C LYS A 140 -6.92 7.66 -17.62
N VAL A 141 -5.71 7.13 -17.49
CA VAL A 141 -4.61 7.77 -16.77
C VAL A 141 -3.77 8.58 -17.77
N LEU A 142 -3.66 9.87 -17.54
CA LEU A 142 -2.74 10.73 -18.23
C LEU A 142 -1.37 10.61 -17.56
N VAL A 143 -0.32 10.33 -18.34
CA VAL A 143 1.06 10.24 -17.87
C VAL A 143 1.92 11.24 -18.62
N LYS A 144 2.55 12.16 -17.91
CA LYS A 144 3.59 13.07 -18.42
C LYS A 144 4.93 12.53 -17.94
N PRO A 145 5.77 11.95 -18.84
CA PRO A 145 7.06 11.41 -18.46
C PRO A 145 8.03 12.49 -17.95
N GLN A 146 9.14 12.05 -17.35
CA GLN A 146 10.20 12.95 -16.89
C GLN A 146 11.18 13.37 -18.00
N GLY A 147 11.95 14.43 -17.75
CA GLY A 147 13.09 14.85 -18.59
C GLY A 147 12.67 15.35 -19.98
N LEU A 148 13.46 15.02 -21.01
CA LEU A 148 13.23 15.48 -22.38
C LEU A 148 11.90 14.99 -22.98
N LEU A 149 11.30 13.95 -22.41
CA LEU A 149 10.02 13.42 -22.83
C LEU A 149 8.82 14.08 -22.13
N SER A 150 9.04 15.05 -21.25
CA SER A 150 7.98 15.76 -20.51
C SER A 150 7.00 16.54 -21.41
N ILE A 151 7.38 16.81 -22.67
CA ILE A 151 6.49 17.39 -23.68
C ILE A 151 5.44 16.40 -24.21
N LEU A 152 5.67 15.09 -24.00
CA LEU A 152 4.74 14.05 -24.41
C LEU A 152 3.68 13.84 -23.34
N THR A 153 2.46 13.63 -23.79
CA THR A 153 1.36 13.18 -22.92
C THR A 153 0.90 11.81 -23.40
N LEU A 154 0.94 10.84 -22.50
CA LEU A 154 0.51 9.47 -22.77
C LEU A 154 -0.82 9.21 -22.07
N HIS A 155 -1.78 8.59 -22.76
CA HIS A 155 -3.05 8.17 -22.19
C HIS A 155 -3.05 6.64 -22.04
N ARG A 156 -3.11 6.16 -20.80
CA ARG A 156 -3.03 4.75 -20.47
C ARG A 156 -4.34 4.24 -19.88
N MET A 157 -4.69 3.01 -20.18
CA MET A 157 -5.82 2.35 -19.51
C MET A 157 -5.48 2.06 -18.05
N LEU A 158 -6.49 2.03 -17.17
CA LEU A 158 -6.30 1.74 -15.74
C LEU A 158 -5.69 0.36 -15.46
N ASP A 159 -5.93 -0.59 -16.35
CA ASP A 159 -5.41 -1.96 -16.28
C ASP A 159 -4.07 -2.15 -17.00
N ASP A 160 -3.44 -1.05 -17.46
CA ASP A 160 -2.10 -1.12 -18.03
C ASP A 160 -1.11 -1.60 -16.94
N PRO A 161 -0.43 -2.75 -17.16
CA PRO A 161 0.51 -3.29 -16.17
C PRO A 161 1.65 -2.35 -15.79
N LEU A 162 1.93 -1.32 -16.60
CA LEU A 162 2.94 -0.30 -16.29
C LEU A 162 2.49 0.68 -15.20
N LEU A 163 1.18 0.77 -14.95
CA LEU A 163 0.58 1.64 -13.92
C LEU A 163 0.26 0.90 -12.62
N GLU A 164 0.41 -0.42 -12.62
CA GLU A 164 0.12 -1.25 -11.45
C GLU A 164 1.25 -1.16 -10.43
N THR A 165 0.89 -0.98 -9.16
CA THR A 165 1.88 -1.03 -8.08
C THR A 165 2.45 -2.45 -7.93
N PRO A 166 3.62 -2.64 -7.29
CA PRO A 166 4.14 -3.98 -7.00
C PRO A 166 3.19 -4.87 -6.20
N SER A 167 2.25 -4.28 -5.46
CA SER A 167 1.21 -5.00 -4.72
C SER A 167 -0.09 -5.23 -5.51
N GLY A 168 -0.12 -4.94 -6.81
CA GLY A 168 -1.27 -5.17 -7.67
C GLY A 168 -2.35 -4.07 -7.62
N GLN A 169 -2.10 -2.94 -6.93
CA GLN A 169 -3.05 -1.83 -6.87
C GLN A 169 -3.05 -1.03 -8.17
N ARG A 170 -4.24 -0.68 -8.65
CA ARG A 170 -4.42 0.28 -9.74
C ARG A 170 -4.52 1.70 -9.19
N MET A 171 -4.28 2.71 -10.03
CA MET A 171 -4.29 4.11 -9.60
C MET A 171 -5.62 4.53 -8.92
N ASN A 172 -6.76 4.06 -9.43
CA ASN A 172 -8.06 4.33 -8.83
C ASN A 172 -8.35 3.55 -7.53
N GLN A 173 -7.39 2.78 -7.03
CA GLN A 173 -7.47 2.00 -5.79
C GLN A 173 -6.50 2.53 -4.72
N THR A 174 -5.97 3.73 -4.88
CA THR A 174 -4.94 4.29 -4.00
C THR A 174 -5.46 5.37 -3.05
N ASP A 175 -6.74 5.73 -3.11
CA ASP A 175 -7.30 6.79 -2.29
C ASP A 175 -7.58 6.38 -0.83
N MET A 176 -7.57 7.37 0.05
CA MET A 176 -7.76 7.20 1.49
C MET A 176 -9.11 6.57 1.84
N GLY A 177 -10.17 6.86 1.05
CA GLY A 177 -11.50 6.29 1.31
C GLY A 177 -11.53 4.78 1.08
N LEU A 178 -10.84 4.28 0.04
CA LEU A 178 -10.69 2.85 -0.15
C LEU A 178 -9.81 2.24 0.95
N LEU A 179 -8.74 2.93 1.36
CA LEU A 179 -7.90 2.46 2.46
C LEU A 179 -8.72 2.28 3.74
N ILE A 180 -9.56 3.24 4.12
CA ILE A 180 -10.43 3.15 5.31
C ILE A 180 -11.41 1.98 5.20
N LYS A 181 -12.01 1.77 4.02
CA LYS A 181 -12.86 0.59 3.77
C LYS A 181 -12.10 -0.72 3.92
N ASN A 182 -10.88 -0.77 3.42
CA ASN A 182 -10.02 -1.94 3.54
C ASN A 182 -9.63 -2.21 5.00
N ILE A 183 -9.33 -1.17 5.80
CA ILE A 183 -9.08 -1.30 7.23
C ILE A 183 -10.30 -1.92 7.93
N ARG A 184 -11.50 -1.35 7.70
CA ARG A 184 -12.74 -1.91 8.25
C ARG A 184 -12.90 -3.38 7.88
N HIS A 185 -12.77 -3.71 6.61
CA HIS A 185 -12.94 -5.07 6.10
C HIS A 185 -11.93 -6.05 6.70
N SER A 186 -10.67 -5.65 6.84
CA SER A 186 -9.65 -6.46 7.53
C SER A 186 -10.04 -6.78 8.97
N VAL A 187 -10.63 -5.82 9.67
CA VAL A 187 -10.91 -5.92 11.11
C VAL A 187 -12.22 -6.66 11.39
N THR A 188 -13.25 -6.50 10.52
CA THR A 188 -14.58 -7.04 10.75
C THR A 188 -14.82 -8.37 10.04
N ASP A 189 -14.43 -8.48 8.79
CA ASP A 189 -14.89 -9.56 7.91
C ASP A 189 -13.80 -10.57 7.56
N GLN A 190 -12.56 -10.12 7.47
CA GLN A 190 -11.43 -10.93 6.96
C GLN A 190 -10.36 -11.26 7.98
N HIS A 191 -10.53 -10.89 9.27
CA HIS A 191 -9.51 -11.21 10.27
C HIS A 191 -9.38 -12.72 10.47
N ARG A 192 -8.13 -13.19 10.62
CA ARG A 192 -7.75 -14.59 10.82
C ARG A 192 -7.25 -14.86 12.23
N GLY A 193 -7.33 -13.88 13.11
CA GLY A 193 -6.87 -13.96 14.49
C GLY A 193 -7.33 -12.74 15.29
N PRO A 194 -6.81 -12.56 16.50
CA PRO A 194 -7.17 -11.41 17.33
C PRO A 194 -6.77 -10.10 16.66
N VAL A 195 -7.67 -9.13 16.74
CA VAL A 195 -7.37 -7.73 16.43
C VAL A 195 -6.80 -7.11 17.70
N SER A 196 -5.69 -6.39 17.59
CA SER A 196 -5.14 -5.64 18.71
C SER A 196 -5.18 -4.14 18.42
N ILE A 197 -5.45 -3.36 19.45
CA ILE A 197 -5.42 -1.91 19.42
C ILE A 197 -4.50 -1.42 20.54
N SER A 198 -3.71 -0.41 20.24
CA SER A 198 -2.90 0.30 21.22
C SER A 198 -2.85 1.78 20.86
N GLU A 199 -2.63 2.61 21.86
CA GLU A 199 -2.60 4.06 21.71
C GLU A 199 -1.28 4.61 22.23
N ASP A 200 -0.74 5.59 21.54
CA ASP A 200 0.26 6.49 22.06
C ASP A 200 -0.31 7.92 22.14
N LYS A 201 0.57 8.92 22.36
CA LYS A 201 0.17 10.31 22.52
C LYS A 201 -0.58 10.85 21.29
N ASP A 202 -0.12 10.53 20.08
CA ASP A 202 -0.53 11.20 18.85
C ASP A 202 -1.22 10.24 17.87
N THR A 203 -1.07 8.93 18.06
CA THR A 203 -1.62 7.91 17.16
C THR A 203 -2.33 6.77 17.89
N ILE A 204 -3.19 6.10 17.12
CA ILE A 204 -3.80 4.81 17.48
C ILE A 204 -3.26 3.79 16.50
N GLN A 205 -2.81 2.66 17.00
CA GLN A 205 -2.33 1.54 16.21
C GLN A 205 -3.34 0.40 16.24
N ILE A 206 -3.73 -0.09 15.06
CA ILE A 206 -4.51 -1.31 14.90
C ILE A 206 -3.62 -2.35 14.22
N GLN A 207 -3.54 -3.56 14.78
CA GLN A 207 -2.87 -4.70 14.15
C GLN A 207 -3.85 -5.82 13.91
N VAL A 208 -3.78 -6.43 12.73
CA VAL A 208 -4.67 -7.53 12.34
C VAL A 208 -3.98 -8.45 11.34
N LEU A 209 -4.24 -9.75 11.43
CA LEU A 209 -3.94 -10.73 10.39
C LEU A 209 -5.20 -10.91 9.56
N ALA A 210 -5.14 -10.62 8.26
CA ALA A 210 -6.28 -10.70 7.34
C ALA A 210 -5.85 -11.12 5.94
N ASP A 211 -6.84 -11.42 5.08
CA ASP A 211 -6.57 -11.66 3.67
C ASP A 211 -5.99 -10.39 3.01
N ASP A 212 -5.02 -10.55 2.11
CA ASP A 212 -4.45 -9.41 1.40
C ASP A 212 -5.48 -8.81 0.41
N HIS A 213 -5.68 -7.49 0.44
CA HIS A 213 -6.70 -6.82 -0.35
C HIS A 213 -6.46 -6.85 -1.86
N PHE A 214 -5.23 -7.17 -2.30
CA PHE A 214 -4.81 -7.08 -3.69
C PHE A 214 -4.16 -8.36 -4.21
N ARG A 215 -3.85 -9.31 -3.31
CA ARG A 215 -3.24 -10.60 -3.66
C ARG A 215 -4.16 -11.73 -3.20
N GLU A 216 -4.72 -12.48 -4.16
CA GLU A 216 -5.61 -13.61 -3.86
C GLU A 216 -4.90 -14.71 -3.06
N ALA A 217 -5.58 -15.27 -2.07
CA ALA A 217 -5.11 -16.37 -1.23
C ALA A 217 -3.80 -16.09 -0.46
N VAL A 218 -3.52 -14.81 -0.17
CA VAL A 218 -2.36 -14.40 0.64
C VAL A 218 -2.87 -13.80 1.94
N GLU A 219 -2.40 -14.32 3.07
CA GLU A 219 -2.62 -13.71 4.37
C GLU A 219 -1.51 -12.69 4.68
N THR A 220 -1.90 -11.54 5.17
CA THR A 220 -1.00 -10.42 5.49
C THR A 220 -1.27 -9.92 6.90
N ARG A 221 -0.21 -9.71 7.67
CA ARG A 221 -0.28 -9.00 8.94
C ARG A 221 -0.22 -7.49 8.64
N TYR A 222 -1.31 -6.82 8.88
CA TYR A 222 -1.42 -5.38 8.75
C TYR A 222 -1.16 -4.67 10.07
N GLN A 223 -0.53 -3.51 9.97
CA GLN A 223 -0.40 -2.51 11.04
C GLN A 223 -0.85 -1.18 10.47
N PHE A 224 -1.89 -0.61 11.04
CA PHE A 224 -2.43 0.69 10.67
C PHE A 224 -2.18 1.69 11.78
N LEU A 225 -1.54 2.83 11.46
CA LEU A 225 -1.43 3.96 12.38
C LEU A 225 -2.42 5.04 11.97
N ILE A 226 -3.24 5.47 12.91
CA ILE A 226 -4.28 6.48 12.73
C ILE A 226 -3.90 7.72 13.55
N SER A 227 -3.86 8.89 12.94
CA SER A 227 -3.66 10.16 13.64
C SER A 227 -4.85 10.47 14.54
N LYS A 228 -4.62 10.79 15.81
CA LYS A 228 -5.66 11.26 16.74
C LYS A 228 -6.17 12.65 16.43
N GLU A 229 -5.35 13.48 15.78
CA GLU A 229 -5.71 14.82 15.35
C GLU A 229 -6.66 14.79 14.16
N LEU A 230 -6.30 14.00 13.12
CA LEU A 230 -7.03 13.98 11.85
C LEU A 230 -8.07 12.87 11.76
N TRP A 231 -7.98 11.84 12.60
CA TRP A 231 -8.74 10.59 12.49
C TRP A 231 -8.62 9.93 11.12
N LEU A 232 -7.45 10.07 10.49
CA LEU A 232 -7.13 9.47 9.20
C LEU A 232 -5.88 8.59 9.33
N PRO A 233 -5.76 7.52 8.50
CA PRO A 233 -4.56 6.70 8.46
C PRO A 233 -3.33 7.53 8.04
N VAL A 234 -2.23 7.39 8.77
CA VAL A 234 -0.95 8.06 8.49
C VAL A 234 0.17 7.08 8.16
N GLU A 235 -0.04 5.78 8.45
CA GLU A 235 0.90 4.73 8.07
C GLU A 235 0.18 3.39 7.89
N VAL A 236 0.66 2.59 6.93
CA VAL A 236 0.24 1.20 6.71
C VAL A 236 1.49 0.34 6.60
N GLY A 237 1.67 -0.58 7.55
CA GLY A 237 2.67 -1.64 7.51
C GLY A 237 2.08 -2.94 7.02
N LYS A 238 2.82 -3.68 6.18
CA LYS A 238 2.51 -5.03 5.76
C LYS A 238 3.66 -5.96 6.13
N SER A 239 3.34 -7.09 6.72
CA SER A 239 4.30 -8.16 7.04
C SER A 239 3.70 -9.50 6.67
N THR A 240 4.56 -10.49 6.45
CA THR A 240 4.14 -11.89 6.32
C THR A 240 3.48 -12.38 7.61
N THR A 241 2.83 -13.53 7.57
CA THR A 241 2.27 -14.21 8.77
C THR A 241 3.33 -14.47 9.84
N ASN A 242 4.59 -14.67 9.44
CA ASN A 242 5.74 -14.89 10.33
C ASN A 242 6.37 -13.58 10.86
N GLY A 243 5.78 -12.43 10.53
CA GLY A 243 6.24 -11.12 11.03
C GLY A 243 7.36 -10.45 10.23
N VAL A 244 7.81 -11.06 9.12
CA VAL A 244 8.83 -10.42 8.25
C VAL A 244 8.18 -9.26 7.52
N GLN A 245 8.73 -8.07 7.66
CA GLN A 245 8.21 -6.86 7.03
C GLN A 245 8.36 -6.92 5.51
N GLU A 246 7.27 -6.67 4.76
CA GLU A 246 7.24 -6.63 3.30
C GLU A 246 7.24 -5.20 2.76
N SER A 247 6.41 -4.34 3.36
CA SER A 247 6.31 -2.94 2.93
C SER A 247 5.76 -2.04 4.02
N ARG A 248 6.02 -0.73 3.85
CA ARG A 248 5.47 0.34 4.68
C ARG A 248 5.08 1.50 3.78
N ILE A 249 3.87 2.03 3.98
CA ILE A 249 3.37 3.23 3.31
C ILE A 249 3.22 4.29 4.39
N ILE A 250 3.82 5.46 4.19
CA ILE A 250 3.79 6.58 5.14
C ILE A 250 3.19 7.78 4.43
N PHE A 251 2.21 8.41 5.09
CA PHE A 251 1.58 9.66 4.64
C PHE A 251 2.10 10.81 5.50
N ARG A 252 2.94 11.67 4.92
CA ARG A 252 3.52 12.83 5.61
C ARG A 252 2.82 14.11 5.19
N ASN A 253 2.79 15.08 6.08
CA ASN A 253 2.25 16.41 5.78
C ASN A 253 0.83 16.34 5.19
N LEU A 254 0.00 15.41 5.70
CA LEU A 254 -1.38 15.24 5.25
C LEU A 254 -2.20 16.50 5.58
N ARG A 255 -2.72 17.14 4.56
CA ARG A 255 -3.57 18.34 4.65
C ARG A 255 -4.87 18.07 3.93
N THR A 256 -5.98 18.30 4.61
CA THR A 256 -7.34 18.09 4.06
C THR A 256 -8.02 19.42 3.81
N ASN A 257 -8.97 19.44 2.87
CA ASN A 257 -9.84 20.60 2.57
C ASN A 257 -9.06 21.88 2.21
N ILE A 258 -7.98 21.73 1.45
CA ILE A 258 -7.10 22.81 1.03
C ILE A 258 -7.59 23.55 -0.23
N ASN A 259 -8.79 23.19 -0.73
CA ASN A 259 -9.40 23.72 -1.94
C ASN A 259 -8.52 23.53 -3.20
N VAL A 260 -8.16 22.27 -3.46
CA VAL A 260 -7.37 21.92 -4.64
C VAL A 260 -8.08 22.38 -5.92
N PRO A 261 -7.41 23.19 -6.77
CA PRO A 261 -8.00 23.66 -8.02
C PRO A 261 -8.14 22.54 -9.04
N ASP A 262 -9.21 22.58 -9.87
CA ASP A 262 -9.52 21.53 -10.86
C ASP A 262 -8.47 21.46 -11.97
N GLU A 263 -7.81 22.58 -12.26
CA GLU A 263 -6.75 22.71 -13.27
C GLU A 263 -5.54 21.81 -12.97
N LEU A 264 -5.33 21.43 -11.72
CA LEU A 264 -4.27 20.47 -11.35
C LEU A 264 -4.48 19.08 -11.96
N PHE A 265 -5.69 18.76 -12.37
CA PHE A 265 -6.04 17.44 -12.90
C PHE A 265 -6.18 17.43 -14.43
N GLN A 266 -5.59 18.39 -15.12
CA GLN A 266 -5.63 18.53 -16.57
C GLN A 266 -4.27 18.33 -17.23
#